data_02bf9c61d64f8548f6b7b0b7f74e287f
#
_entry.id   02bf9c61d64f8548f6b7b0b7f74e287f
#
_cell.length_a   1.000
_cell.length_b   1.000
_cell.length_c   1.000
_cell.angle_alpha   90.00
_cell.angle_beta   90.00
_cell.angle_gamma   90.00
#
_symmetry.space_group_name_H-M   'P 1'
#
loop_
_entity.id
_entity.type
_entity.pdbx_description
1 polymer ?
#
loop_
_entity_poly.entity_id
_entity_poly.type
_entity_poly.pdbx_seq_one_letter_code
_entity_poly.pdbx_strand_id
1 'polypeptide(L)' 'LVNKGKFYEAITLLQMGQKEKAKSILVEITESNEDIFGKQEAEELLKNW' A
#
# COMPACT_ATOMS: atom_id res chain seq x y z
N LEU A 1 -7.94 11.43 -10.50
CA LEU A 1 -7.90 9.99 -10.80
C LEU A 1 -7.42 9.21 -9.61
N VAL A 2 -8.21 8.22 -9.20
CA VAL A 2 -7.84 7.33 -8.11
C VAL A 2 -6.94 6.24 -8.64
N ASN A 3 -5.73 6.14 -8.10
CA ASN A 3 -4.79 5.12 -8.52
C ASN A 3 -4.95 3.88 -7.65
N LYS A 4 -5.89 3.03 -8.04
CA LYS A 4 -6.13 1.78 -7.31
C LYS A 4 -5.03 0.75 -7.54
N GLY A 5 -4.29 0.89 -8.62
CA GLY A 5 -3.28 -0.09 -9.00
C GLY A 5 -2.21 -0.31 -7.96
N LYS A 6 -1.71 0.77 -7.36
CA LYS A 6 -0.66 0.64 -6.35
C LYS A 6 -1.13 -0.15 -5.14
N PHE A 7 -2.33 0.14 -4.66
CA PHE A 7 -2.85 -0.56 -3.49
C PHE A 7 -3.04 -2.04 -3.78
N TYR A 8 -3.64 -2.35 -4.92
CA TYR A 8 -3.85 -3.75 -5.28
C TYR A 8 -2.54 -4.47 -5.55
N GLU A 9 -1.57 -3.77 -6.10
CA GLU A 9 -0.25 -4.36 -6.30
C GLU A 9 0.36 -4.77 -4.95
N ALA A 10 0.25 -3.91 -3.95
CA ALA A 10 0.76 -4.22 -2.63
C ALA A 10 0.05 -5.43 -2.03
N ILE A 11 -1.27 -5.48 -2.17
CA ILE A 11 -2.04 -6.61 -1.66
C ILE A 11 -1.63 -7.91 -2.34
N THR A 12 -1.45 -7.87 -3.66
CA THR A 12 -1.01 -9.03 -4.41
C THR A 12 0.36 -9.51 -3.92
N LEU A 13 1.29 -8.59 -3.71
CA LEU A 13 2.61 -8.94 -3.20
C LEU A 13 2.54 -9.58 -1.82
N LEU A 14 1.65 -9.08 -0.97
CA LEU A 14 1.43 -9.69 0.34
C LEU A 14 0.96 -11.13 0.20
N GLN A 15 0.02 -11.38 -0.70
CA GLN A 15 -0.50 -12.72 -0.92
C GLN A 15 0.56 -13.64 -1.48
N MET A 16 1.52 -13.11 -2.20
CA MET A 16 2.64 -13.88 -2.74
C MET A 16 3.76 -14.08 -1.74
N GLY A 17 3.63 -13.54 -0.53
CA GLY A 17 4.65 -13.66 0.48
C GLY A 17 5.79 -12.66 0.35
N GLN A 18 5.68 -11.69 -0.54
CA GLN A 18 6.72 -10.68 -0.75
C GLN A 18 6.46 -9.46 0.10
N LYS A 19 6.57 -9.63 1.39
CA LYS A 19 6.22 -8.58 2.36
C LYS A 19 7.04 -7.31 2.20
N GLU A 20 8.34 -7.45 1.95
CA GLU A 20 9.20 -6.27 1.86
C GLU A 20 8.82 -5.38 0.68
N LYS A 21 8.53 -6.00 -0.46
CA LYS A 21 8.10 -5.24 -1.62
C LYS A 21 6.76 -4.59 -1.38
N ALA A 22 5.84 -5.33 -0.77
CA ALA A 22 4.53 -4.80 -0.44
C ALA A 22 4.66 -3.62 0.50
N LYS A 23 5.53 -3.72 1.50
CA LYS A 23 5.74 -2.64 2.45
C LYS A 23 6.23 -1.38 1.75
N SER A 24 7.17 -1.52 0.82
CA SER A 24 7.69 -0.36 0.09
C SER A 24 6.57 0.36 -0.64
N ILE A 25 5.68 -0.40 -1.28
CA ILE A 25 4.57 0.20 -2.01
C ILE A 25 3.59 0.86 -1.04
N LEU A 26 3.31 0.22 0.09
CA LEU A 26 2.42 0.79 1.08
C LEU A 26 2.98 2.09 1.65
N VAL A 27 4.29 2.15 1.89
CA VAL A 27 4.93 3.37 2.35
C VAL A 27 4.78 4.48 1.31
N GLU A 28 4.98 4.16 0.04
CA GLU A 28 4.79 5.16 -1.02
C GLU A 28 3.37 5.71 -1.01
N ILE A 29 2.39 4.85 -0.79
CA ILE A 29 0.99 5.26 -0.74
C ILE A 29 0.77 6.24 0.43
N THR A 30 1.31 5.92 1.60
CA THR A 30 1.10 6.76 2.78
C THR A 30 1.85 8.08 2.69
N GLU A 31 2.96 8.12 1.99
CA GLU A 31 3.75 9.33 1.84
C GLU A 31 3.25 10.24 0.73
N SER A 32 2.27 9.79 -0.03
CA SER A 32 1.70 10.60 -1.09
C SER A 32 1.00 11.82 -0.49
N ASN A 33 1.16 12.98 -1.13
CA ASN A 33 0.45 14.19 -0.73
C ASN A 33 -0.99 14.17 -1.22
N GLU A 34 -1.33 13.23 -2.06
CA GLU A 34 -2.66 13.12 -2.61
C GLU A 34 -3.47 12.08 -1.83
N ASP A 35 -4.77 12.28 -1.81
CA ASP A 35 -5.67 11.33 -1.18
C ASP A 35 -5.95 10.21 -2.16
N ILE A 36 -5.09 9.20 -2.15
CA ILE A 36 -5.22 8.10 -3.08
C ILE A 36 -5.91 6.92 -2.44
N PHE A 37 -6.44 6.05 -3.30
CA PHE A 37 -7.18 4.88 -2.86
C PHE A 37 -6.30 3.98 -1.96
N GLY A 38 -6.87 3.59 -0.84
CA GLY A 38 -6.18 2.67 0.06
C GLY A 38 -5.19 3.31 1.00
N LYS A 39 -5.12 4.65 1.03
CA LYS A 39 -4.15 5.31 1.90
C LYS A 39 -4.36 4.98 3.36
N GLN A 40 -5.61 5.02 3.82
CA GLN A 40 -5.91 4.69 5.22
C GLN A 40 -5.61 3.24 5.52
N GLU A 41 -5.98 2.35 4.63
CA GLU A 41 -5.71 0.94 4.80
C GLU A 41 -4.21 0.67 4.82
N ALA A 42 -3.47 1.37 3.98
CA ALA A 42 -2.01 1.22 3.98
C ALA A 42 -1.41 1.66 5.31
N GLU A 43 -1.89 2.77 5.85
CA GLU A 43 -1.41 3.25 7.14
C GLU A 43 -1.70 2.23 8.25
N GLU A 44 -2.88 1.64 8.24
CA GLU A 44 -3.22 0.64 9.25
C GLU A 44 -2.38 -0.61 9.10
N LEU A 45 -2.17 -1.06 7.87
CA LEU A 45 -1.34 -2.24 7.64
C LEU A 45 0.09 -2.01 8.14
N LEU A 46 0.64 -0.83 7.87
CA LEU A 46 2.00 -0.52 8.31
C LEU A 46 2.07 -0.40 9.84
N LYS A 47 1.02 0.11 10.45
CA LYS A 47 0.98 0.25 11.90
C LYS A 47 1.03 -1.10 12.59
N ASN A 48 0.44 -2.11 11.98
CA ASN A 48 0.41 -3.47 12.54
C ASN A 48 1.47 -4.38 11.92
N TRP A 49 2.37 -3.83 11.15
CA TRP A 49 3.42 -4.61 10.48
C TRP A 49 4.46 -5.15 11.46
#